data_9037df9dc19ac17d232f767b2d8ca0c5
#
_entry.id   9037df9dc19ac17d232f767b2d8ca0c5
#
_cell.length_a   1.000
_cell.length_b   1.000
_cell.length_c   1.000
_cell.angle_alpha   90.00
_cell.angle_beta   90.00
_cell.angle_gamma   90.00
#
_symmetry.space_group_name_H-M   'P 1'
#
loop_
_entity.id
_entity.type
_entity.pdbx_description
1 polymer ?
#
loop_
_entity_poly.entity_id
_entity_poly.type
_entity_poly.pdbx_seq_one_letter_code
_entity_poly.pdbx_strand_id
1 'polypeptide(L)'
;MGRRKYVLIVDDCQQDRMAVADVLRSDYDILEACNGKQALEILSRKRAQISLIMLDLMMPVMDGYEFLEMYRKRKEYSYLPVVVCTTEDDPEREQKSLELGAWDFVLKNSSPGIMRLRAGNAIEKSKVRFLEYDFLTGIYGQQKFYQATRELLDQRAGANFAFIHFDIDRFRIINTLY
;
A
#
# COMPACT_ATOMS: atom_id res chain seq x y z
N MET A 1 -18.58 3.41 15.79
CA MET A 1 -18.46 2.50 14.63
C MET A 1 -17.35 3.03 13.75
N GLY A 2 -16.23 2.32 13.61
CA GLY A 2 -15.14 2.70 12.72
C GLY A 2 -15.62 2.66 11.27
N ARG A 3 -15.28 3.69 10.49
CA ARG A 3 -15.62 3.77 9.06
C ARG A 3 -14.98 2.58 8.35
N ARG A 4 -15.75 1.76 7.64
CA ARG A 4 -15.22 0.66 6.82
C ARG A 4 -14.21 1.24 5.84
N LYS A 5 -13.13 0.51 5.63
CA LYS A 5 -12.07 0.91 4.70
C LYS A 5 -12.34 0.29 3.34
N TYR A 6 -11.98 1.00 2.28
CA TYR A 6 -12.15 0.52 0.91
C TYR A 6 -11.02 -0.39 0.48
N VAL A 7 -11.37 -1.41 -0.31
CA VAL A 7 -10.45 -2.15 -1.18
C VAL A 7 -10.73 -1.74 -2.62
N LEU A 8 -9.72 -1.31 -3.35
CA LEU A 8 -9.80 -1.00 -4.78
C LEU A 8 -9.45 -2.26 -5.58
N ILE A 9 -10.39 -2.78 -6.35
CA ILE A 9 -10.18 -3.91 -7.26
C ILE A 9 -10.00 -3.35 -8.67
N VAL A 10 -8.88 -3.68 -9.29
CA VAL A 10 -8.48 -3.20 -10.62
C VAL A 10 -8.32 -4.39 -11.55
N ASP A 11 -9.23 -4.54 -12.49
CA ASP A 11 -9.32 -5.70 -13.38
C ASP A 11 -10.24 -5.33 -14.54
N ASP A 12 -9.94 -5.68 -15.78
CA ASP A 12 -10.79 -5.36 -16.92
C ASP A 12 -12.01 -6.29 -17.04
N CYS A 13 -11.89 -7.52 -16.55
CA CYS A 13 -12.97 -8.49 -16.55
C CYS A 13 -13.95 -8.24 -15.40
N GLN A 14 -15.19 -7.91 -15.73
CA GLN A 14 -16.23 -7.68 -14.72
C GLN A 14 -16.49 -8.90 -13.84
N GLN A 15 -16.45 -10.11 -14.41
CA GLN A 15 -16.68 -11.35 -13.67
C GLN A 15 -15.60 -11.57 -12.61
N ASP A 16 -14.34 -11.32 -12.97
CA ASP A 16 -13.21 -11.45 -12.06
C ASP A 16 -13.28 -10.42 -10.94
N ARG A 17 -13.61 -9.14 -11.27
CA ARG A 17 -13.85 -8.13 -10.24
C ARG A 17 -14.93 -8.55 -9.25
N MET A 18 -16.04 -9.09 -9.75
CA MET A 18 -17.14 -9.56 -8.89
C MET A 18 -16.68 -10.71 -7.99
N ALA A 19 -15.94 -11.69 -8.54
CA ALA A 19 -15.44 -12.82 -7.77
C ALA A 19 -14.52 -12.38 -6.63
N VAL A 20 -13.56 -11.49 -6.89
CA VAL A 20 -12.69 -10.91 -5.86
C VAL A 20 -13.49 -10.08 -4.85
N ALA A 21 -14.46 -9.29 -5.33
CA ALA A 21 -15.32 -8.49 -4.47
C ALA A 21 -16.15 -9.37 -3.51
N ASP A 22 -16.69 -10.49 -3.98
CA ASP A 22 -17.47 -11.40 -3.15
C ASP A 22 -16.66 -12.00 -2.00
N VAL A 23 -15.36 -12.22 -2.22
CA VAL A 23 -14.44 -12.69 -1.17
C VAL A 23 -14.21 -11.63 -0.10
N LEU A 24 -14.14 -10.33 -0.48
CA LEU A 24 -13.65 -9.26 0.40
C LEU A 24 -14.76 -8.38 0.99
N ARG A 25 -15.96 -8.36 0.41
CA ARG A 25 -17.05 -7.43 0.83
C ARG A 25 -17.63 -7.71 2.23
N SER A 26 -17.33 -8.86 2.82
CA SER A 26 -17.71 -9.11 4.22
C SER A 26 -16.97 -8.16 5.18
N ASP A 27 -15.75 -7.79 4.85
CA ASP A 27 -14.84 -7.06 5.73
C ASP A 27 -14.57 -5.62 5.26
N TYR A 28 -14.72 -5.35 3.94
CA TYR A 28 -14.36 -4.08 3.31
C TYR A 28 -15.47 -3.57 2.39
N ASP A 29 -15.52 -2.26 2.21
CA ASP A 29 -16.27 -1.65 1.11
C ASP A 29 -15.43 -1.73 -0.17
N ILE A 30 -16.08 -1.94 -1.32
CA ILE A 30 -15.38 -2.18 -2.59
C ILE A 30 -15.46 -0.93 -3.49
N LEU A 31 -14.33 -0.60 -4.10
CA LEU A 31 -14.22 0.29 -5.25
C LEU A 31 -13.70 -0.51 -6.44
N GLU A 32 -14.16 -0.20 -7.63
CA GLU A 32 -13.79 -0.91 -8.84
C GLU A 32 -13.17 0.01 -9.87
N ALA A 33 -12.18 -0.50 -10.59
CA ALA A 33 -11.57 0.12 -11.77
C ALA A 33 -11.36 -0.94 -12.86
N CYS A 34 -11.58 -0.59 -14.12
CA CYS A 34 -11.43 -1.52 -15.24
C CYS A 34 -10.06 -1.42 -15.95
N ASN A 35 -9.15 -0.59 -15.47
CA ASN A 35 -7.76 -0.46 -15.93
C ASN A 35 -6.93 0.39 -14.96
N GLY A 36 -5.62 0.41 -15.17
CA GLY A 36 -4.70 1.17 -14.31
C GLY A 36 -4.93 2.67 -14.32
N LYS A 37 -5.37 3.25 -15.47
CA LYS A 37 -5.66 4.69 -15.56
C LYS A 37 -6.82 5.09 -14.66
N GLN A 38 -7.92 4.36 -14.72
CA GLN A 38 -9.06 4.59 -13.85
C GLN A 38 -8.70 4.39 -12.37
N ALA A 39 -7.86 3.40 -12.07
CA ALA A 39 -7.36 3.20 -10.71
C ALA A 39 -6.59 4.42 -10.19
N LEU A 40 -5.70 5.02 -10.99
CA LEU A 40 -4.98 6.24 -10.62
C LEU A 40 -5.92 7.44 -10.42
N GLU A 41 -6.99 7.56 -11.21
CA GLU A 41 -8.01 8.60 -11.03
C GLU A 41 -8.78 8.43 -9.70
N ILE A 42 -9.15 7.20 -9.34
CA ILE A 42 -9.79 6.90 -8.06
C ILE A 42 -8.84 7.21 -6.90
N LEU A 43 -7.58 6.80 -7.02
CA LEU A 43 -6.55 7.07 -6.00
C LEU A 43 -6.35 8.56 -5.78
N SER A 44 -6.33 9.38 -6.82
CA SER A 44 -6.16 10.83 -6.69
C SER A 44 -7.26 11.50 -5.85
N ARG A 45 -8.46 10.91 -5.82
CA ARG A 45 -9.64 11.46 -5.12
C ARG A 45 -9.92 10.81 -3.77
N LYS A 46 -9.61 9.53 -3.60
CA LYS A 46 -10.08 8.73 -2.46
C LYS A 46 -8.97 7.99 -1.69
N ARG A 47 -7.70 8.24 -1.99
CA ARG A 47 -6.56 7.50 -1.43
C ARG A 47 -6.65 7.28 0.09
N ALA A 48 -6.96 8.33 0.85
CA ALA A 48 -7.01 8.25 2.32
C ALA A 48 -8.05 7.27 2.88
N GLN A 49 -8.98 6.81 2.04
CA GLN A 49 -10.03 5.87 2.41
C GLN A 49 -9.71 4.43 1.96
N ILE A 50 -8.75 4.26 1.04
CA ILE A 50 -8.36 2.96 0.47
C ILE A 50 -7.28 2.32 1.34
N SER A 51 -7.44 1.05 1.65
CA SER A 51 -6.51 0.27 2.49
C SER A 51 -5.73 -0.78 1.74
N LEU A 52 -6.18 -1.15 0.54
CA LEU A 52 -5.59 -2.18 -0.30
C LEU A 52 -5.98 -1.96 -1.76
N ILE A 53 -5.08 -2.30 -2.67
CA ILE A 53 -5.35 -2.45 -4.10
C ILE A 53 -5.17 -3.92 -4.45
N MET A 54 -6.20 -4.54 -5.05
CA MET A 54 -6.12 -5.84 -5.73
C MET A 54 -5.97 -5.53 -7.22
N LEU A 55 -4.87 -5.94 -7.83
CA LEU A 55 -4.46 -5.49 -9.16
C LEU A 55 -4.29 -6.67 -10.11
N ASP A 56 -5.03 -6.68 -11.20
CA ASP A 56 -4.71 -7.56 -12.33
C ASP A 56 -3.54 -7.00 -13.16
N LEU A 57 -2.78 -7.91 -13.79
CA LEU A 57 -1.64 -7.53 -14.63
C LEU A 57 -2.05 -7.26 -16.08
N MET A 58 -2.99 -8.04 -16.59
CA MET A 58 -3.33 -8.02 -18.02
C MET A 58 -4.61 -7.22 -18.27
N MET A 59 -4.45 -5.92 -18.50
CA MET A 59 -5.57 -5.02 -18.74
C MET A 59 -5.29 -4.11 -19.94
N PRO A 60 -6.32 -3.70 -20.71
CA PRO A 60 -6.19 -2.71 -21.77
C PRO A 60 -5.95 -1.31 -21.22
N VAL A 61 -5.47 -0.39 -22.06
CA VAL A 61 -5.26 1.04 -21.81
C VAL A 61 -4.05 1.34 -20.92
N MET A 62 -3.99 0.72 -19.75
CA MET A 62 -2.86 0.74 -18.82
C MET A 62 -2.86 -0.58 -18.08
N ASP A 63 -1.85 -1.38 -18.34
CA ASP A 63 -1.68 -2.68 -17.69
C ASP A 63 -1.22 -2.57 -16.22
N GLY A 64 -1.15 -3.70 -15.52
CA GLY A 64 -0.76 -3.71 -14.11
C GLY A 64 0.71 -3.34 -13.89
N TYR A 65 1.61 -3.62 -14.82
CA TYR A 65 3.01 -3.25 -14.72
C TYR A 65 3.21 -1.73 -14.89
N GLU A 66 2.58 -1.14 -15.90
CA GLU A 66 2.57 0.30 -16.12
C GLU A 66 1.97 1.04 -14.90
N PHE A 67 0.89 0.48 -14.35
CA PHE A 67 0.30 1.01 -13.11
C PHE A 67 1.29 0.96 -11.96
N LEU A 68 1.97 -0.17 -11.71
CA LEU A 68 2.95 -0.31 -10.63
C LEU A 68 4.12 0.67 -10.80
N GLU A 69 4.62 0.86 -12.02
CA GLU A 69 5.69 1.82 -12.28
C GLU A 69 5.28 3.27 -11.97
N MET A 70 4.07 3.67 -12.38
CA MET A 70 3.56 5.00 -12.09
C MET A 70 3.23 5.19 -10.61
N TYR A 71 2.67 4.17 -9.99
CA TYR A 71 2.32 4.11 -8.59
C TYR A 71 3.56 4.27 -7.70
N ARG A 72 4.62 3.53 -7.97
CA ARG A 72 5.87 3.54 -7.22
C ARG A 72 6.59 4.90 -7.24
N LYS A 73 6.41 5.71 -8.28
CA LYS A 73 7.00 7.06 -8.40
C LYS A 73 6.36 8.06 -7.43
N ARG A 74 5.20 7.73 -6.87
CA ARG A 74 4.45 8.62 -5.99
C ARG A 74 4.66 8.24 -4.53
N LYS A 75 5.48 9.01 -3.82
CA LYS A 75 5.78 8.76 -2.40
C LYS A 75 4.54 8.69 -1.52
N GLU A 76 3.51 9.47 -1.84
CA GLU A 76 2.23 9.48 -1.13
C GLU A 76 1.48 8.14 -1.16
N TYR A 77 1.84 7.20 -2.05
CA TYR A 77 1.24 5.87 -2.13
C TYR A 77 2.07 4.78 -1.43
N SER A 78 3.25 5.10 -0.91
CA SER A 78 4.22 4.12 -0.40
C SER A 78 3.70 3.18 0.71
N TYR A 79 2.63 3.56 1.40
CA TYR A 79 2.00 2.76 2.48
C TYR A 79 0.74 2.04 2.06
N LEU A 80 0.22 2.30 0.88
CA LEU A 80 -0.97 1.62 0.41
C LEU A 80 -0.53 0.32 -0.28
N PRO A 81 -0.84 -0.86 0.27
CA PRO A 81 -0.37 -2.11 -0.30
C PRO A 81 -1.07 -2.42 -1.62
N VAL A 82 -0.30 -3.00 -2.54
CA VAL A 82 -0.81 -3.58 -3.79
C VAL A 82 -0.57 -5.08 -3.74
N VAL A 83 -1.63 -5.87 -3.87
CA VAL A 83 -1.58 -7.33 -4.06
C VAL A 83 -1.96 -7.60 -5.50
N VAL A 84 -1.05 -8.22 -6.24
CA VAL A 84 -1.34 -8.64 -7.62
C VAL A 84 -2.26 -9.85 -7.58
N CYS A 85 -3.31 -9.83 -8.40
CA CYS A 85 -4.31 -10.88 -8.48
C CYS A 85 -4.54 -11.26 -9.95
N THR A 86 -3.96 -12.34 -10.41
CA THR A 86 -3.98 -12.76 -11.82
C THR A 86 -4.40 -14.22 -12.00
N THR A 87 -4.79 -14.58 -13.22
CA THR A 87 -5.13 -15.96 -13.56
C THR A 87 -3.90 -16.83 -13.89
N GLU A 88 -2.78 -16.21 -14.24
CA GLU A 88 -1.58 -16.91 -14.71
C GLU A 88 -0.62 -17.20 -13.55
N ASP A 89 -0.28 -18.47 -13.38
CA ASP A 89 0.74 -18.97 -12.45
C ASP A 89 2.10 -18.94 -13.17
N ASP A 90 2.73 -17.77 -13.19
CA ASP A 90 4.01 -17.51 -13.86
C ASP A 90 5.00 -16.89 -12.87
N PRO A 91 6.04 -17.65 -12.47
CA PRO A 91 7.04 -17.16 -11.52
C PRO A 91 7.80 -15.89 -11.98
N GLU A 92 8.00 -15.72 -13.30
CA GLU A 92 8.66 -14.53 -13.82
C GLU A 92 7.78 -13.28 -13.66
N ARG A 93 6.47 -13.44 -13.85
CA ARG A 93 5.49 -12.36 -13.62
C ARG A 93 5.35 -12.03 -12.14
N GLU A 94 5.34 -13.04 -11.28
CA GLU A 94 5.35 -12.83 -9.84
C GLU A 94 6.58 -12.04 -9.43
N GLN A 95 7.78 -12.50 -9.79
CA GLN A 95 9.04 -11.83 -9.49
C GLN A 95 9.05 -10.38 -9.99
N LYS A 96 8.72 -10.14 -11.25
CA LYS A 96 8.67 -8.80 -11.84
C LYS A 96 7.72 -7.87 -11.09
N SER A 97 6.54 -8.39 -10.70
CA SER A 97 5.55 -7.60 -9.94
C SER A 97 6.09 -7.17 -8.58
N LEU A 98 6.75 -8.08 -7.87
CA LEU A 98 7.37 -7.80 -6.57
C LEU A 98 8.52 -6.79 -6.70
N GLU A 99 9.36 -6.91 -7.73
CA GLU A 99 10.44 -5.94 -8.03
C GLU A 99 9.89 -4.55 -8.35
N LEU A 100 8.72 -4.46 -8.99
CA LEU A 100 8.00 -3.21 -9.25
C LEU A 100 7.28 -2.64 -8.03
N GLY A 101 7.30 -3.36 -6.90
CA GLY A 101 6.79 -2.86 -5.63
C GLY A 101 5.42 -3.39 -5.22
N ALA A 102 4.93 -4.44 -5.85
CA ALA A 102 3.80 -5.20 -5.30
C ALA A 102 4.20 -5.78 -3.93
N TRP A 103 3.24 -5.83 -3.00
CA TRP A 103 3.49 -6.32 -1.65
C TRP A 103 3.28 -7.83 -1.54
N ASP A 104 2.45 -8.38 -2.39
CA ASP A 104 2.16 -9.80 -2.47
C ASP A 104 1.53 -10.14 -3.83
N PHE A 105 1.40 -11.44 -4.10
CA PHE A 105 0.86 -12.00 -5.32
C PHE A 105 -0.13 -13.12 -4.97
N VAL A 106 -1.26 -13.21 -5.66
CA VAL A 106 -2.27 -14.25 -5.47
C VAL A 106 -2.90 -14.64 -6.79
N LEU A 107 -3.15 -15.92 -6.98
CA LEU A 107 -3.89 -16.39 -8.15
C LEU A 107 -5.40 -16.18 -7.96
N LYS A 108 -6.11 -15.75 -9.00
CA LYS A 108 -7.57 -15.55 -8.97
C LYS A 108 -8.34 -16.85 -8.66
N ASN A 109 -7.77 -18.00 -9.03
CA ASN A 109 -8.33 -19.34 -8.73
C ASN A 109 -7.95 -19.87 -7.34
N SER A 110 -7.21 -19.12 -6.54
CA SER A 110 -6.91 -19.48 -5.15
C SER A 110 -8.20 -19.58 -4.32
N SER A 111 -8.15 -20.41 -3.27
CA SER A 111 -9.30 -20.50 -2.37
C SER A 111 -9.64 -19.12 -1.76
N PRO A 112 -10.93 -18.82 -1.52
CA PRO A 112 -11.35 -17.58 -0.89
C PRO A 112 -10.62 -17.27 0.43
N GLY A 113 -10.30 -18.31 1.20
CA GLY A 113 -9.55 -18.18 2.44
C GLY A 113 -8.12 -17.67 2.24
N ILE A 114 -7.41 -18.16 1.23
CA ILE A 114 -6.05 -17.72 0.89
C ILE A 114 -6.07 -16.26 0.42
N MET A 115 -6.99 -15.91 -0.47
CA MET A 115 -7.11 -14.53 -0.96
C MET A 115 -7.40 -13.55 0.18
N ARG A 116 -8.35 -13.89 1.07
CA ARG A 116 -8.67 -13.07 2.24
C ARG A 116 -7.48 -12.93 3.20
N LEU A 117 -6.73 -14.01 3.42
CA LEU A 117 -5.55 -14.01 4.29
C LEU A 117 -4.44 -13.11 3.73
N ARG A 118 -4.12 -13.20 2.43
CA ARG A 118 -3.11 -12.33 1.79
C ARG A 118 -3.52 -10.87 1.80
N ALA A 119 -4.77 -10.57 1.47
CA ALA A 119 -5.32 -9.21 1.57
C ALA A 119 -5.22 -8.65 2.99
N GLY A 120 -5.62 -9.42 4.00
CA GLY A 120 -5.52 -9.04 5.41
C GLY A 120 -4.07 -8.81 5.86
N ASN A 121 -3.16 -9.71 5.52
CA ASN A 121 -1.74 -9.59 5.84
C ASN A 121 -1.10 -8.34 5.23
N ALA A 122 -1.43 -8.03 3.97
CA ALA A 122 -0.94 -6.83 3.31
C ALA A 122 -1.41 -5.56 4.03
N ILE A 123 -2.68 -5.49 4.42
CA ILE A 123 -3.25 -4.37 5.18
C ILE A 123 -2.58 -4.24 6.55
N GLU A 124 -2.39 -5.33 7.28
CA GLU A 124 -1.75 -5.28 8.62
C GLU A 124 -0.28 -4.83 8.52
N LYS A 125 0.49 -5.38 7.59
CA LYS A 125 1.86 -4.93 7.32
C LYS A 125 1.92 -3.44 6.98
N SER A 126 0.94 -2.92 6.23
CA SER A 126 0.89 -1.51 5.86
C SER A 126 0.67 -0.59 7.08
N LYS A 127 -0.14 -1.03 8.04
CA LYS A 127 -0.36 -0.27 9.29
C LYS A 127 0.93 -0.13 10.09
N VAL A 128 1.70 -1.21 10.22
CA VAL A 128 3.01 -1.19 10.90
C VAL A 128 3.94 -0.21 10.21
N ARG A 129 4.06 -0.30 8.89
CA ARG A 129 4.93 0.59 8.10
C ARG A 129 4.51 2.06 8.19
N PHE A 130 3.19 2.33 8.25
CA PHE A 130 2.66 3.68 8.44
C PHE A 130 3.06 4.28 9.81
N LEU A 131 3.17 3.46 10.86
CA LEU A 131 3.63 3.89 12.19
C LEU A 131 5.15 4.07 12.25
N GLU A 132 5.89 3.36 11.40
CA GLU A 132 7.36 3.42 11.37
C GLU A 132 7.91 4.65 10.63
N TYR A 133 7.19 5.19 9.65
CA TYR A 133 7.66 6.28 8.79
C TYR A 133 6.61 7.36 8.64
N ASP A 134 7.04 8.61 8.62
CA ASP A 134 6.21 9.74 8.22
C ASP A 134 5.96 9.71 6.70
N PHE A 135 4.69 9.74 6.29
CA PHE A 135 4.30 9.52 4.89
C PHE A 135 4.67 10.67 3.94
N LEU A 136 4.84 11.90 4.46
CA LEU A 136 5.20 13.07 3.64
C LEU A 136 6.69 13.15 3.41
N THR A 137 7.46 12.93 4.48
CA THR A 137 8.90 13.15 4.49
C THR A 137 9.69 11.87 4.27
N GLY A 138 9.10 10.69 4.55
CA GLY A 138 9.77 9.39 4.49
C GLY A 138 10.79 9.17 5.61
N ILE A 139 10.86 10.08 6.60
CA ILE A 139 11.70 9.91 7.78
C ILE A 139 11.06 8.96 8.78
N TYR A 140 11.85 8.47 9.73
CA TYR A 140 11.33 7.62 10.80
C TYR A 140 10.25 8.33 11.61
N GLY A 141 9.13 7.66 11.82
CA GLY A 141 8.19 8.03 12.87
C GLY A 141 8.81 7.83 14.25
N GLN A 142 8.18 8.38 15.28
CA GLN A 142 8.72 8.41 16.63
C GLN A 142 9.21 7.03 17.14
N GLN A 143 8.40 6.00 16.99
CA GLN A 143 8.75 4.66 17.47
C GLN A 143 9.97 4.08 16.75
N LYS A 144 9.99 4.17 15.43
CA LYS A 144 11.10 3.68 14.60
C LYS A 144 12.38 4.46 14.86
N PHE A 145 12.27 5.77 15.07
CA PHE A 145 13.39 6.62 15.44
C PHE A 145 14.05 6.15 16.74
N TYR A 146 13.27 5.92 17.81
CA TYR A 146 13.81 5.43 19.07
C TYR A 146 14.44 4.04 18.95
N GLN A 147 13.82 3.14 18.18
CA GLN A 147 14.37 1.81 17.93
C GLN A 147 15.72 1.91 17.19
N ALA A 148 15.76 2.62 16.07
CA ALA A 148 16.98 2.78 15.27
C ALA A 148 18.11 3.48 16.05
N THR A 149 17.74 4.47 16.88
CA THR A 149 18.72 5.15 17.75
C THR A 149 19.31 4.17 18.78
N ARG A 150 18.48 3.34 19.40
CA ARG A 150 18.96 2.33 20.38
C ARG A 150 19.89 1.33 19.69
N GLU A 151 19.50 0.78 18.54
CA GLU A 151 20.33 -0.14 17.76
C GLU A 151 21.67 0.48 17.38
N LEU A 152 21.69 1.76 16.98
CA LEU A 152 22.90 2.49 16.63
C LEU A 152 23.83 2.67 17.85
N LEU A 153 23.28 3.00 19.01
CA LEU A 153 24.03 3.16 20.25
C LEU A 153 24.65 1.83 20.72
N ASP A 154 23.88 0.74 20.62
CA ASP A 154 24.36 -0.59 20.98
C ASP A 154 25.47 -1.09 20.06
N GLN A 155 25.36 -0.84 18.76
CA GLN A 155 26.37 -1.24 17.76
C GLN A 155 27.69 -0.45 17.85
N ARG A 156 27.64 0.79 18.35
CA ARG A 156 28.78 1.70 18.43
C ARG A 156 29.07 2.13 19.88
N ALA A 157 29.11 1.17 20.78
CA ALA A 157 29.45 1.42 22.18
C ALA A 157 30.81 2.15 22.28
N GLY A 158 30.85 3.30 22.95
CA GLY A 158 32.03 4.13 23.09
C GLY A 158 32.21 5.25 22.06
N ALA A 159 31.34 5.37 21.07
CA ALA A 159 31.30 6.52 20.18
C ALA A 159 30.54 7.70 20.83
N ASN A 160 30.93 8.93 20.47
CA ASN A 160 30.19 10.12 20.90
C ASN A 160 29.05 10.39 19.93
N PHE A 161 27.86 10.61 20.48
CA PHE A 161 26.68 10.98 19.71
C PHE A 161 26.16 12.35 20.15
N ALA A 162 25.60 13.09 19.21
CA ALA A 162 24.83 14.30 19.50
C ALA A 162 23.38 14.11 19.06
N PHE A 163 22.44 14.46 19.91
CA PHE A 163 21.02 14.51 19.58
C PHE A 163 20.60 15.97 19.44
N ILE A 164 20.00 16.29 18.28
CA ILE A 164 19.47 17.63 18.02
C ILE A 164 17.96 17.52 17.90
N HIS A 165 17.24 18.21 18.78
CA HIS A 165 15.80 18.36 18.71
C HIS A 165 15.46 19.82 18.39
N PHE A 166 14.61 20.03 17.39
CA PHE A 166 14.08 21.34 17.08
C PHE A 166 12.58 21.25 16.79
N ASP A 167 11.85 22.30 17.12
CA ASP A 167 10.42 22.44 16.86
C ASP A 167 10.15 23.78 16.20
N ILE A 168 9.06 23.85 15.44
CA ILE A 168 8.63 25.09 14.79
C ILE A 168 7.52 25.69 15.63
N ASP A 169 7.81 26.83 16.24
CA ASP A 169 6.83 27.57 17.03
C ASP A 169 5.57 27.88 16.24
N ARG A 170 4.41 27.57 16.85
CA ARG A 170 3.09 27.79 16.26
C ARG A 170 2.83 27.06 14.93
N PHE A 171 3.52 25.95 14.66
CA PHE A 171 3.34 25.16 13.43
C PHE A 171 1.87 24.79 13.16
N ARG A 172 1.07 24.53 14.21
CA ARG A 172 -0.35 24.24 14.09
C ARG A 172 -1.14 25.39 13.44
N ILE A 173 -0.76 26.64 13.69
CA ILE A 173 -1.40 27.82 13.09
C ILE A 173 -1.06 27.92 11.61
N ILE A 174 0.19 27.66 11.24
CA ILE A 174 0.66 27.64 9.84
C ILE A 174 -0.12 26.59 9.03
N ASN A 175 -0.24 25.37 9.54
CA ASN A 175 -0.98 24.27 8.89
C ASN A 175 -2.51 24.48 8.79
N THR A 176 -3.06 25.45 9.49
CA THR A 176 -4.51 25.74 9.44
C THR A 176 -4.82 26.84 8.42
N LEU A 177 -3.81 27.63 8.02
CA LEU A 177 -3.96 28.77 7.11
C LEU A 177 -3.64 28.43 5.64
N TYR A 178 -3.04 27.29 5.35
CA TYR A 178 -2.69 26.76 4.03
C TYR A 178 -3.21 25.34 3.85
#